data_6ea6a0d2efadde9e7fbfaba80d0283f0
#
_entry.id   6ea6a0d2efadde9e7fbfaba80d0283f0
#
_cell.length_a   1.000
_cell.length_b   1.000
_cell.length_c   1.000
_cell.angle_alpha   90.00
_cell.angle_beta   90.00
_cell.angle_gamma   90.00
#
_symmetry.space_group_name_H-M   'P 1'
#
loop_
_entity.id
_entity.type
_entity.pdbx_description
1 polymer ?
#
loop_
_entity_poly.entity_id
_entity_poly.type
_entity_poly.pdbx_seq_one_letter_code
_entity_poly.pdbx_strand_id
1 'polypeptide(L)'
;MTAIMKISQLVVATILLAGAGGAQAQTNTTASTNQTNSNGAPVQPKGTTPTNGWKSSVSFGLTIARGNTDTILDSATAFTEEKWLQNDLMFGADGLYGETKLPNKSTETETAEIIHGFSQYNRSFGIDWYGYGRIDGFHDGIADIKYRLTLAPGLGYYFVTNKTMNFRVETGPGYIKEQLDGTTESFATLRLAEKFNYAFSPHAKAWESVEILPQVNEFDNYIVNAEAGVEAGLTKGNRLSLRTVLQDSHNNVPAAGRLKNDLKLIASLAYKF
;
A
#
# COMPACT_ATOMS: atom_id res chain seq x y z
N MET A 1 -14.43 18.94 1.05
CA MET A 1 -13.84 18.77 2.38
C MET A 1 -14.52 17.71 3.23
N THR A 2 -15.85 17.59 3.22
CA THR A 2 -16.63 16.66 4.07
C THR A 2 -16.49 15.16 3.70
N ALA A 3 -16.18 14.82 2.46
CA ALA A 3 -16.03 13.42 2.00
C ALA A 3 -14.66 12.81 2.40
N ILE A 4 -13.58 13.58 2.32
CA ILE A 4 -12.22 13.14 2.70
C ILE A 4 -12.17 12.79 4.19
N MET A 5 -12.84 13.60 5.04
CA MET A 5 -12.92 13.38 6.47
C MET A 5 -13.71 12.10 6.85
N LYS A 6 -14.66 11.67 6.03
CA LYS A 6 -15.44 10.44 6.30
C LYS A 6 -14.71 9.15 5.96
N ILE A 7 -13.88 9.14 4.91
CA ILE A 7 -13.12 7.95 4.51
C ILE A 7 -11.97 7.72 5.49
N SER A 8 -11.21 8.76 5.84
CA SER A 8 -10.11 8.66 6.81
C SER A 8 -10.62 8.29 8.22
N GLN A 9 -11.78 8.79 8.63
CA GLN A 9 -12.38 8.44 9.94
C GLN A 9 -12.90 7.00 9.97
N LEU A 10 -13.37 6.44 8.86
CA LEU A 10 -13.86 5.06 8.81
C LEU A 10 -12.69 4.06 8.89
N VAL A 11 -11.59 4.32 8.20
CA VAL A 11 -10.42 3.45 8.18
C VAL A 11 -9.67 3.53 9.50
N VAL A 12 -9.42 4.72 10.04
CA VAL A 12 -8.77 4.94 11.36
C VAL A 12 -9.64 4.41 12.52
N ALA A 13 -10.97 4.56 12.46
CA ALA A 13 -11.87 4.05 13.50
C ALA A 13 -11.91 2.53 13.57
N THR A 14 -11.75 1.82 12.45
CA THR A 14 -11.78 0.36 12.42
C THR A 14 -10.53 -0.25 13.07
N ILE A 15 -9.36 0.39 12.94
CA ILE A 15 -8.12 -0.06 13.57
C ILE A 15 -8.04 0.31 15.05
N LEU A 16 -8.56 1.48 15.45
CA LEU A 16 -8.64 1.88 16.85
C LEU A 16 -9.60 0.99 17.67
N LEU A 17 -10.68 0.46 17.07
CA LEU A 17 -11.59 -0.48 17.72
C LEU A 17 -10.99 -1.88 17.89
N ALA A 18 -10.09 -2.32 17.01
CA ALA A 18 -9.38 -3.59 17.17
C ALA A 18 -8.27 -3.53 18.23
N GLY A 19 -7.76 -2.32 18.54
CA GLY A 19 -6.73 -2.10 19.58
C GLY A 19 -7.26 -1.92 21.00
N ALA A 20 -8.58 -1.73 21.20
CA ALA A 20 -9.18 -1.47 22.53
C ALA A 20 -9.57 -2.74 23.33
N GLY A 21 -9.34 -3.93 22.77
CA GLY A 21 -9.62 -5.22 23.42
C GLY A 21 -8.42 -5.78 24.17
N GLY A 22 -8.19 -5.31 25.41
CA GLY A 22 -7.56 -6.06 26.47
C GLY A 22 -6.07 -6.41 26.35
N ALA A 23 -5.18 -5.46 26.57
CA ALA A 23 -3.85 -5.75 27.08
C ALA A 23 -3.69 -5.10 28.47
N GLN A 24 -3.81 -5.88 29.52
CA GLN A 24 -3.26 -5.48 30.80
C GLN A 24 -1.73 -5.42 30.64
N ALA A 25 -1.21 -4.22 30.62
CA ALA A 25 0.22 -3.97 30.61
C ALA A 25 0.81 -4.40 31.95
N GLN A 26 1.58 -5.46 32.00
CA GLN A 26 2.59 -5.62 33.02
C GLN A 26 3.67 -4.56 32.76
N THR A 27 3.72 -3.59 33.68
CA THR A 27 4.79 -2.60 33.74
C THR A 27 6.10 -3.27 34.13
N ASN A 28 6.90 -3.64 33.12
CA ASN A 28 8.33 -3.79 33.34
C ASN A 28 9.00 -2.51 32.85
N THR A 29 9.23 -1.63 33.78
CA THR A 29 10.07 -0.44 33.63
C THR A 29 11.51 -0.91 33.42
N THR A 30 11.89 -1.08 32.16
CA THR A 30 13.30 -1.15 31.80
C THR A 30 13.65 0.21 31.20
N ALA A 31 14.33 1.01 32.00
CA ALA A 31 14.92 2.25 31.56
C ALA A 31 15.73 1.99 30.28
N SER A 32 15.38 2.68 29.20
CA SER A 32 16.19 2.71 27.97
C SER A 32 17.44 3.53 28.27
N THR A 33 18.44 2.89 28.84
CA THR A 33 19.79 3.44 28.83
C THR A 33 20.25 3.44 27.37
N ASN A 34 20.63 4.62 26.89
CA ASN A 34 21.42 4.78 25.67
C ASN A 34 22.69 3.94 25.81
N GLN A 35 22.66 2.71 25.37
CA GLN A 35 23.88 1.91 25.22
C GLN A 35 24.57 2.37 23.94
N THR A 36 25.51 3.27 24.07
CA THR A 36 26.63 3.34 23.16
C THR A 36 27.33 1.99 23.24
N ASN A 37 27.16 1.18 22.18
CA ASN A 37 28.00 -0.01 22.05
C ASN A 37 29.46 0.44 22.00
N SER A 38 30.24 -0.01 22.99
CA SER A 38 31.64 0.31 23.18
C SER A 38 32.56 -0.14 22.02
N ASN A 39 32.04 -0.66 20.93
CA ASN A 39 32.77 -1.16 19.77
C ASN A 39 32.64 -0.28 18.52
N GLY A 40 32.15 0.95 18.62
CA GLY A 40 32.18 1.89 17.47
C GLY A 40 31.33 1.47 16.25
N ALA A 41 30.47 0.48 16.36
CA ALA A 41 29.57 0.08 15.26
C ALA A 41 28.50 1.18 15.04
N PRO A 42 28.24 1.58 13.78
CA PRO A 42 27.22 2.56 13.49
C PRO A 42 25.86 2.11 14.03
N VAL A 43 25.17 3.01 14.75
CA VAL A 43 23.79 2.76 15.19
C VAL A 43 22.92 2.58 13.95
N GLN A 44 22.30 1.41 13.79
CA GLN A 44 21.43 1.15 12.65
C GLN A 44 20.15 1.98 12.76
N PRO A 45 19.74 2.65 11.68
CA PRO A 45 18.47 3.37 11.63
C PRO A 45 17.27 2.45 11.85
N LYS A 46 16.20 2.98 12.45
CA LYS A 46 14.93 2.25 12.54
C LYS A 46 14.44 1.84 11.14
N GLY A 47 13.86 0.67 11.04
CA GLY A 47 13.30 0.15 9.78
C GLY A 47 14.28 -0.49 8.82
N THR A 48 15.58 -0.43 9.06
CA THR A 48 16.63 -0.99 8.20
C THR A 48 17.32 -2.20 8.78
N THR A 49 16.62 -3.08 9.50
CA THR A 49 17.21 -4.37 9.87
C THR A 49 17.62 -5.11 8.59
N PRO A 50 18.92 -5.37 8.36
CA PRO A 50 19.37 -6.02 7.13
C PRO A 50 18.69 -7.35 6.92
N THR A 51 18.34 -7.63 5.68
CA THR A 51 17.86 -8.95 5.28
C THR A 51 19.04 -9.75 4.72
N ASN A 52 19.03 -11.07 4.91
CA ASN A 52 20.00 -11.94 4.26
C ASN A 52 19.51 -12.25 2.82
N GLY A 53 19.58 -11.23 1.93
CA GLY A 53 19.09 -11.30 0.56
C GLY A 53 17.64 -10.82 0.40
N TRP A 54 17.09 -11.07 -0.77
CA TRP A 54 15.73 -10.69 -1.14
C TRP A 54 14.69 -11.45 -0.35
N LYS A 55 13.67 -10.76 0.13
CA LYS A 55 12.43 -11.34 0.67
C LYS A 55 11.33 -11.16 -0.34
N SER A 56 10.87 -12.26 -0.90
CA SER A 56 9.90 -12.25 -1.98
C SER A 56 8.62 -12.98 -1.59
N SER A 57 7.50 -12.53 -2.15
CA SER A 57 6.22 -13.20 -2.03
C SER A 57 5.41 -13.06 -3.29
N VAL A 58 4.62 -14.10 -3.60
CA VAL A 58 3.60 -14.07 -4.64
C VAL A 58 2.27 -14.44 -4.00
N SER A 59 1.17 -13.90 -4.50
CA SER A 59 -0.16 -14.34 -4.09
C SER A 59 -1.11 -14.44 -5.27
N PHE A 60 -2.06 -15.37 -5.17
CA PHE A 60 -3.14 -15.55 -6.12
C PHE A 60 -4.45 -15.62 -5.35
N GLY A 61 -5.49 -15.01 -5.85
CA GLY A 61 -6.72 -14.91 -5.13
C GLY A 61 -7.93 -14.52 -5.94
N LEU A 62 -9.06 -14.54 -5.22
CA LEU A 62 -10.35 -14.09 -5.66
C LEU A 62 -10.56 -12.63 -5.24
N THR A 63 -11.11 -11.83 -6.12
CA THR A 63 -11.44 -10.43 -5.86
C THR A 63 -12.93 -10.19 -6.03
N ILE A 64 -13.53 -9.45 -5.10
CA ILE A 64 -14.83 -8.84 -5.24
C ILE A 64 -14.60 -7.36 -5.48
N ALA A 65 -14.98 -6.85 -6.65
CA ALA A 65 -14.81 -5.45 -7.03
C ALA A 65 -16.18 -4.75 -7.10
N ARG A 66 -16.21 -3.48 -6.66
CA ARG A 66 -17.35 -2.57 -6.78
C ARG A 66 -16.87 -1.17 -7.14
N GLY A 67 -17.67 -0.44 -7.93
CA GLY A 67 -17.34 0.91 -8.36
C GLY A 67 -17.63 1.09 -9.85
N ASN A 68 -16.60 1.24 -10.68
CA ASN A 68 -16.76 1.24 -12.12
C ASN A 68 -17.23 -0.11 -12.68
N THR A 69 -17.05 -1.18 -11.92
CA THR A 69 -17.47 -2.53 -12.26
C THR A 69 -17.94 -3.28 -11.00
N ASP A 70 -18.97 -4.11 -11.15
CA ASP A 70 -19.42 -5.07 -10.14
C ASP A 70 -19.12 -6.48 -10.66
N THR A 71 -18.12 -7.14 -10.09
CA THR A 71 -17.68 -8.44 -10.61
C THR A 71 -16.93 -9.28 -9.58
N ILE A 72 -16.75 -10.55 -9.89
CA ILE A 72 -15.86 -11.47 -9.20
C ILE A 72 -14.78 -11.85 -10.20
N LEU A 73 -13.52 -11.71 -9.82
CA LEU A 73 -12.40 -11.86 -10.73
C LEU A 73 -11.16 -12.43 -10.06
N ASP A 74 -10.21 -12.86 -10.88
CA ASP A 74 -8.93 -13.37 -10.45
C ASP A 74 -7.93 -12.24 -10.21
N SER A 75 -7.07 -12.42 -9.21
CA SER A 75 -5.99 -11.50 -8.89
C SER A 75 -4.65 -12.21 -8.70
N ALA A 76 -3.57 -11.51 -9.06
CA ALA A 76 -2.20 -11.93 -8.80
C ALA A 76 -1.41 -10.76 -8.25
N THR A 77 -0.56 -11.01 -7.24
CA THR A 77 0.39 -10.02 -6.73
C THR A 77 1.78 -10.61 -6.57
N ALA A 78 2.80 -9.79 -6.79
CA ALA A 78 4.18 -10.11 -6.51
C ALA A 78 4.81 -8.95 -5.74
N PHE A 79 5.64 -9.27 -4.74
CA PHE A 79 6.38 -8.27 -3.96
C PHE A 79 7.75 -8.81 -3.62
N THR A 80 8.76 -7.95 -3.67
CA THR A 80 10.12 -8.27 -3.23
C THR A 80 10.78 -7.06 -2.58
N GLU A 81 11.57 -7.31 -1.54
CA GLU A 81 12.26 -6.29 -0.76
C GLU A 81 13.66 -6.79 -0.38
N GLU A 82 14.65 -5.93 -0.47
CA GLU A 82 15.98 -6.15 0.07
C GLU A 82 16.43 -4.97 0.92
N LYS A 83 16.94 -5.26 2.13
CA LYS A 83 17.47 -4.25 3.06
C LYS A 83 18.94 -4.49 3.32
N TRP A 84 19.77 -3.49 3.06
CA TRP A 84 21.21 -3.54 3.33
C TRP A 84 21.71 -2.21 3.90
N LEU A 85 22.48 -2.29 4.98
CA LEU A 85 23.00 -1.12 5.69
C LEU A 85 21.89 -0.10 6.01
N GLN A 86 21.88 1.03 5.30
CA GLN A 86 20.92 2.12 5.46
C GLN A 86 19.90 2.17 4.31
N ASN A 87 19.92 1.18 3.44
CA ASN A 87 19.13 1.18 2.20
C ASN A 87 18.03 0.12 2.27
N ASP A 88 16.95 0.39 1.58
CA ASP A 88 15.80 -0.50 1.41
C ASP A 88 15.27 -0.33 -0.01
N LEU A 89 15.25 -1.40 -0.80
CA LEU A 89 14.75 -1.40 -2.17
C LEU A 89 13.59 -2.37 -2.27
N MET A 90 12.48 -1.87 -2.78
CA MET A 90 11.21 -2.59 -2.91
C MET A 90 10.71 -2.56 -4.34
N PHE A 91 10.15 -3.67 -4.79
CA PHE A 91 9.36 -3.78 -6.01
C PHE A 91 8.04 -4.46 -5.68
N GLY A 92 6.98 -3.98 -6.28
CA GLY A 92 5.67 -4.61 -6.23
C GLY A 92 5.00 -4.59 -7.59
N ALA A 93 4.20 -5.59 -7.87
CA ALA A 93 3.34 -5.65 -9.02
C ALA A 93 2.05 -6.38 -8.64
N ASP A 94 0.93 -5.90 -9.15
CA ASP A 94 -0.37 -6.54 -9.00
C ASP A 94 -1.17 -6.41 -10.29
N GLY A 95 -2.05 -7.38 -10.51
CA GLY A 95 -2.94 -7.42 -11.65
C GLY A 95 -4.27 -8.04 -11.29
N LEU A 96 -5.32 -7.52 -11.91
CA LEU A 96 -6.67 -8.02 -11.89
C LEU A 96 -7.16 -8.22 -13.31
N TYR A 97 -7.80 -9.35 -13.55
CA TYR A 97 -8.49 -9.60 -14.81
C TYR A 97 -9.83 -10.26 -14.54
N GLY A 98 -10.87 -9.83 -15.22
CA GLY A 98 -12.19 -10.40 -15.08
C GLY A 98 -13.05 -10.20 -16.31
N GLU A 99 -13.91 -11.16 -16.54
CA GLU A 99 -14.90 -11.15 -17.61
C GLU A 99 -16.25 -11.53 -17.06
N THR A 100 -17.32 -10.91 -17.55
CA THR A 100 -18.68 -11.28 -17.24
C THR A 100 -19.40 -11.71 -18.51
N LYS A 101 -19.99 -12.90 -18.45
CA LYS A 101 -20.87 -13.40 -19.51
C LYS A 101 -22.32 -13.13 -19.13
N LEU A 102 -22.97 -12.22 -19.84
CA LEU A 102 -24.38 -11.97 -19.66
C LEU A 102 -25.21 -13.16 -20.21
N PRO A 103 -26.28 -13.62 -19.49
CA PRO A 103 -27.05 -14.81 -19.86
C PRO A 103 -27.64 -14.83 -21.28
N ASN A 104 -27.80 -13.65 -21.90
CA ASN A 104 -28.43 -13.47 -23.22
C ASN A 104 -27.49 -12.85 -24.27
N LYS A 105 -26.17 -12.75 -24.00
CA LYS A 105 -25.18 -12.29 -24.96
C LYS A 105 -24.15 -13.36 -25.20
N SER A 106 -23.82 -13.63 -26.44
CA SER A 106 -22.74 -14.54 -26.85
C SER A 106 -21.33 -13.92 -26.73
N THR A 107 -21.24 -12.65 -26.40
CA THR A 107 -19.99 -11.91 -26.18
C THR A 107 -19.71 -11.79 -24.69
N GLU A 108 -18.51 -12.18 -24.31
CA GLU A 108 -17.93 -11.89 -23.00
C GLU A 108 -17.64 -10.38 -22.95
N THR A 109 -17.89 -9.78 -21.79
CA THR A 109 -17.64 -8.36 -21.55
C THR A 109 -16.55 -8.31 -20.48
N GLU A 110 -15.45 -7.66 -20.77
CA GLU A 110 -14.41 -7.39 -19.77
C GLU A 110 -15.00 -6.54 -18.64
N THR A 111 -14.75 -6.99 -17.42
CA THR A 111 -15.30 -6.37 -16.20
C THR A 111 -14.21 -5.83 -15.28
N ALA A 112 -12.96 -6.24 -15.50
CA ALA A 112 -11.77 -5.66 -14.89
C ALA A 112 -10.54 -5.94 -15.74
N GLU A 113 -9.69 -4.94 -15.90
CA GLU A 113 -8.39 -5.00 -16.55
C GLU A 113 -7.47 -4.01 -15.85
N ILE A 114 -6.79 -4.47 -14.77
CA ILE A 114 -5.91 -3.61 -13.98
C ILE A 114 -4.53 -4.23 -13.94
N ILE A 115 -3.53 -3.40 -14.21
CA ILE A 115 -2.11 -3.71 -14.01
C ILE A 115 -1.47 -2.55 -13.26
N HIS A 116 -0.84 -2.86 -12.15
CA HIS A 116 -0.10 -1.89 -11.35
C HIS A 116 1.29 -2.44 -11.03
N GLY A 117 2.28 -1.56 -10.98
CA GLY A 117 3.60 -1.90 -10.53
C GLY A 117 4.32 -0.69 -9.94
N PHE A 118 5.17 -0.93 -8.96
CA PHE A 118 5.98 0.13 -8.36
C PHE A 118 7.38 -0.32 -8.03
N SER A 119 8.28 0.67 -7.95
CA SER A 119 9.60 0.56 -7.34
C SER A 119 9.79 1.69 -6.34
N GLN A 120 10.32 1.38 -5.16
CA GLN A 120 10.67 2.39 -4.16
C GLN A 120 12.03 2.08 -3.57
N TYR A 121 12.90 3.09 -3.56
CA TYR A 121 14.19 3.06 -2.89
C TYR A 121 14.16 4.01 -1.71
N ASN A 122 14.55 3.53 -0.52
CA ASN A 122 14.68 4.31 0.70
C ASN A 122 16.13 4.33 1.17
N ARG A 123 16.59 5.49 1.62
CA ARG A 123 17.89 5.67 2.29
C ARG A 123 17.70 6.37 3.61
N SER A 124 18.01 5.69 4.71
CA SER A 124 17.96 6.26 6.05
C SER A 124 19.15 7.17 6.32
N PHE A 125 18.88 8.32 6.94
CA PHE A 125 19.89 9.29 7.39
C PHE A 125 19.57 9.73 8.82
N GLY A 126 19.86 8.89 9.76
CA GLY A 126 19.51 9.05 11.17
C GLY A 126 18.67 7.87 11.66
N ILE A 127 18.07 8.01 12.84
CA ILE A 127 17.34 6.92 13.50
C ILE A 127 15.94 6.78 12.89
N ASP A 128 15.25 7.89 12.65
CA ASP A 128 13.83 7.93 12.32
C ASP A 128 13.56 8.47 10.91
N TRP A 129 14.52 9.18 10.30
CA TRP A 129 14.36 9.82 9.00
C TRP A 129 14.95 9.01 7.84
N TYR A 130 14.28 9.06 6.71
CA TYR A 130 14.81 8.55 5.45
C TYR A 130 14.36 9.40 4.25
N GLY A 131 15.17 9.43 3.21
CA GLY A 131 14.78 9.92 1.90
C GLY A 131 14.27 8.74 1.07
N TYR A 132 13.30 8.98 0.20
CA TYR A 132 12.82 7.97 -0.73
C TYR A 132 12.70 8.52 -2.15
N GLY A 133 12.75 7.60 -3.11
CA GLY A 133 12.32 7.81 -4.48
C GLY A 133 11.38 6.68 -4.87
N ARG A 134 10.18 7.03 -5.37
CA ARG A 134 9.16 6.09 -5.78
C ARG A 134 8.73 6.34 -7.22
N ILE A 135 8.56 5.27 -7.96
CA ILE A 135 8.00 5.25 -9.32
C ILE A 135 6.85 4.26 -9.31
N ASP A 136 5.70 4.69 -9.82
CA ASP A 136 4.52 3.84 -10.02
C ASP A 136 4.10 3.86 -11.48
N GLY A 137 3.66 2.70 -11.98
CA GLY A 137 2.99 2.55 -13.25
C GLY A 137 1.63 1.90 -13.03
N PHE A 138 0.57 2.47 -13.60
CA PHE A 138 -0.80 2.01 -13.42
C PHE A 138 -1.55 2.03 -14.75
N HIS A 139 -2.35 0.99 -14.99
CA HIS A 139 -3.29 0.85 -16.09
C HIS A 139 -4.62 0.33 -15.55
N ASP A 140 -5.73 0.87 -16.05
CA ASP A 140 -7.09 0.41 -15.74
C ASP A 140 -7.97 0.61 -16.95
N GLY A 141 -8.23 -0.46 -17.70
CA GLY A 141 -9.03 -0.43 -18.93
C GLY A 141 -10.49 -0.06 -18.68
N ILE A 142 -11.03 -0.39 -17.49
CA ILE A 142 -12.42 -0.08 -17.13
C ILE A 142 -12.58 1.38 -16.72
N ALA A 143 -11.59 1.95 -16.03
CA ALA A 143 -11.59 3.36 -15.65
C ALA A 143 -11.12 4.30 -16.76
N ASP A 144 -10.86 3.78 -17.99
CA ASP A 144 -10.31 4.51 -19.14
C ASP A 144 -8.93 5.16 -18.86
N ILE A 145 -8.15 4.57 -17.95
CA ILE A 145 -6.77 4.96 -17.65
C ILE A 145 -5.84 4.09 -18.50
N LYS A 146 -5.46 4.55 -19.68
CA LYS A 146 -4.55 3.80 -20.56
C LYS A 146 -3.17 3.62 -19.93
N TYR A 147 -2.67 4.64 -19.26
CA TYR A 147 -1.51 4.59 -18.37
C TYR A 147 -1.52 5.78 -17.42
N ARG A 148 -0.97 5.57 -16.24
CA ARG A 148 -0.60 6.62 -15.29
C ARG A 148 0.78 6.29 -14.75
N LEU A 149 1.73 7.19 -14.96
CA LEU A 149 3.08 7.12 -14.42
C LEU A 149 3.24 8.18 -13.35
N THR A 150 3.64 7.78 -12.14
CA THR A 150 3.88 8.67 -11.02
C THR A 150 5.34 8.59 -10.61
N LEU A 151 6.00 9.74 -10.49
CA LEU A 151 7.34 9.88 -9.90
C LEU A 151 7.22 10.73 -8.64
N ALA A 152 7.66 10.20 -7.49
CA ALA A 152 7.51 10.86 -6.20
C ALA A 152 8.78 10.68 -5.33
N PRO A 153 9.74 11.58 -5.39
CA PRO A 153 10.80 11.67 -4.40
C PRO A 153 10.27 12.35 -3.12
N GLY A 154 10.87 12.05 -1.96
CA GLY A 154 10.43 12.68 -0.73
C GLY A 154 11.19 12.26 0.51
N LEU A 155 10.63 12.63 1.65
CA LEU A 155 11.12 12.33 2.99
C LEU A 155 10.09 11.49 3.74
N GLY A 156 10.59 10.53 4.52
CA GLY A 156 9.78 9.72 5.41
C GLY A 156 10.27 9.81 6.84
N TYR A 157 9.34 9.63 7.78
CA TYR A 157 9.61 9.62 9.20
C TYR A 157 8.93 8.43 9.87
N TYR A 158 9.70 7.68 10.68
CA TYR A 158 9.20 6.59 11.51
C TYR A 158 8.79 7.12 12.88
N PHE A 159 7.49 7.23 13.15
CA PHE A 159 6.98 7.58 14.48
C PHE A 159 7.17 6.44 15.47
N VAL A 160 6.90 5.22 15.01
CA VAL A 160 7.05 4.00 15.81
C VAL A 160 7.69 2.91 14.97
N THR A 161 8.70 2.25 15.53
CA THR A 161 9.27 1.02 14.97
C THR A 161 9.72 0.12 16.09
N ASN A 162 9.03 -0.98 16.27
CA ASN A 162 9.39 -2.05 17.19
C ASN A 162 9.00 -3.41 16.58
N LYS A 163 9.15 -4.50 17.33
CA LYS A 163 8.85 -5.87 16.85
C LYS A 163 7.37 -6.11 16.51
N THR A 164 6.47 -5.33 17.11
CA THR A 164 5.03 -5.52 17.02
C THR A 164 4.40 -4.50 16.10
N MET A 165 4.91 -3.26 16.08
CA MET A 165 4.26 -2.13 15.42
C MET A 165 5.29 -1.32 14.61
N ASN A 166 4.90 -0.91 13.42
CA ASN A 166 5.62 0.05 12.59
C ASN A 166 4.63 1.08 12.05
N PHE A 167 4.88 2.37 12.34
CA PHE A 167 4.10 3.48 11.82
C PHE A 167 5.03 4.53 11.22
N ARG A 168 4.79 4.87 9.97
CA ARG A 168 5.57 5.86 9.23
C ARG A 168 4.70 6.75 8.37
N VAL A 169 5.18 7.95 8.12
CA VAL A 169 4.57 8.92 7.23
C VAL A 169 5.59 9.35 6.19
N GLU A 170 5.15 9.53 4.95
CA GLU A 170 5.95 9.95 3.81
C GLU A 170 5.34 11.21 3.18
N THR A 171 6.17 12.16 2.77
CA THR A 171 5.73 13.34 2.04
C THR A 171 6.78 13.79 1.03
N GLY A 172 6.35 14.37 -0.06
CA GLY A 172 7.24 14.91 -1.07
C GLY A 172 6.51 15.44 -2.29
N PRO A 173 7.19 16.14 -3.19
CA PRO A 173 6.63 16.47 -4.49
C PRO A 173 6.38 15.20 -5.30
N GLY A 174 5.39 15.25 -6.17
CA GLY A 174 5.11 14.22 -7.15
C GLY A 174 4.90 14.83 -8.53
N TYR A 175 5.06 14.00 -9.53
CA TYR A 175 4.74 14.32 -10.93
C TYR A 175 3.98 13.16 -11.52
N ILE A 176 2.80 13.45 -12.05
CA ILE A 176 1.95 12.47 -12.73
C ILE A 176 1.92 12.80 -14.21
N LYS A 177 2.10 11.76 -15.04
CA LYS A 177 1.78 11.76 -16.45
C LYS A 177 0.81 10.64 -16.74
N GLU A 178 -0.36 10.98 -17.27
CA GLU A 178 -1.40 10.00 -17.54
C GLU A 178 -2.07 10.22 -18.90
N GLN A 179 -2.67 9.15 -19.40
CA GLN A 179 -3.65 9.23 -20.47
C GLN A 179 -4.98 8.70 -19.93
N LEU A 180 -5.91 9.63 -19.74
CA LEU A 180 -7.24 9.41 -19.19
C LEU A 180 -8.27 9.83 -20.26
N ASP A 181 -9.25 8.98 -20.59
CA ASP A 181 -10.29 9.25 -21.59
C ASP A 181 -9.71 9.77 -22.91
N GLY A 182 -8.63 9.13 -23.40
CA GLY A 182 -7.93 9.51 -24.62
C GLY A 182 -7.07 10.78 -24.54
N THR A 183 -7.20 11.58 -23.49
CA THR A 183 -6.45 12.83 -23.28
C THR A 183 -5.18 12.56 -22.48
N THR A 184 -4.05 13.08 -22.97
CA THR A 184 -2.78 12.98 -22.23
C THR A 184 -2.53 14.26 -21.44
N GLU A 185 -2.36 14.11 -20.15
CA GLU A 185 -2.08 15.20 -19.23
C GLU A 185 -0.85 14.94 -18.38
N SER A 186 -0.28 16.01 -17.85
CA SER A 186 0.86 15.94 -16.94
C SER A 186 0.79 17.08 -15.95
N PHE A 187 0.94 16.76 -14.66
CA PHE A 187 0.80 17.74 -13.60
C PHE A 187 1.67 17.40 -12.39
N ALA A 188 2.02 18.46 -11.64
CA ALA A 188 2.71 18.33 -10.37
C ALA A 188 1.71 18.04 -9.25
N THR A 189 2.09 17.14 -8.32
CA THR A 189 1.31 16.77 -7.13
C THR A 189 2.12 16.96 -5.87
N LEU A 190 1.44 16.96 -4.73
CA LEU A 190 2.05 16.72 -3.43
C LEU A 190 1.67 15.29 -3.01
N ARG A 191 2.66 14.45 -2.71
CA ARG A 191 2.41 13.13 -2.16
C ARG A 191 2.41 13.18 -0.64
N LEU A 192 1.33 12.72 -0.03
CA LEU A 192 1.21 12.46 1.40
C LEU A 192 0.82 11.00 1.57
N ALA A 193 1.59 10.23 2.33
CA ALA A 193 1.26 8.83 2.57
C ALA A 193 1.58 8.44 4.01
N GLU A 194 0.76 7.53 4.54
CA GLU A 194 1.02 6.85 5.80
C GLU A 194 1.04 5.34 5.59
N LYS A 195 1.78 4.65 6.46
CA LYS A 195 1.81 3.18 6.48
C LYS A 195 1.89 2.70 7.92
N PHE A 196 0.95 1.85 8.26
CA PHE A 196 0.88 1.22 9.57
C PHE A 196 0.93 -0.31 9.41
N ASN A 197 1.73 -0.98 10.25
CA ASN A 197 1.80 -2.43 10.31
C ASN A 197 1.74 -2.87 11.77
N TYR A 198 0.97 -3.92 12.04
CA TYR A 198 0.82 -4.48 13.38
C TYR A 198 0.89 -6.00 13.35
N ALA A 199 1.79 -6.58 14.14
CA ALA A 199 1.92 -8.02 14.32
C ALA A 199 1.18 -8.47 15.57
N PHE A 200 0.03 -9.13 15.41
CA PHE A 200 -0.74 -9.71 16.53
C PHE A 200 0.00 -10.87 17.18
N SER A 201 0.70 -11.65 16.35
CA SER A 201 1.48 -12.81 16.76
C SER A 201 2.58 -13.08 15.71
N PRO A 202 3.48 -14.06 15.95
CA PRO A 202 4.43 -14.48 14.92
C PRO A 202 3.80 -14.98 13.61
N HIS A 203 2.50 -15.34 13.64
CA HIS A 203 1.78 -15.90 12.50
C HIS A 203 0.67 -15.02 11.95
N ALA A 204 0.35 -13.89 12.62
CA ALA A 204 -0.74 -13.02 12.19
C ALA A 204 -0.34 -11.55 12.25
N LYS A 205 -0.64 -10.82 11.18
CA LYS A 205 -0.39 -9.38 11.08
C LYS A 205 -1.53 -8.67 10.36
N ALA A 206 -1.66 -7.37 10.64
CA ALA A 206 -2.47 -6.45 9.86
C ALA A 206 -1.62 -5.28 9.37
N TRP A 207 -2.08 -4.62 8.33
CA TRP A 207 -1.50 -3.39 7.83
C TRP A 207 -2.58 -2.47 7.31
N GLU A 208 -2.20 -1.22 7.22
CA GLU A 208 -2.96 -0.15 6.59
C GLU A 208 -2.01 0.78 5.86
N SER A 209 -2.44 1.33 4.75
CA SER A 209 -1.77 2.43 4.08
C SER A 209 -2.78 3.36 3.45
N VAL A 210 -2.51 4.66 3.53
CA VAL A 210 -3.27 5.69 2.83
C VAL A 210 -2.29 6.58 2.08
N GLU A 211 -2.60 6.90 0.85
CA GLU A 211 -1.85 7.82 0.00
C GLU A 211 -2.79 8.84 -0.60
N ILE A 212 -2.40 10.11 -0.58
CA ILE A 212 -3.16 11.22 -1.15
C ILE A 212 -2.24 11.99 -2.09
N LEU A 213 -2.71 12.25 -3.30
CA LEU A 213 -1.98 12.90 -4.38
C LEU A 213 -2.81 14.09 -4.93
N PRO A 214 -2.91 15.23 -4.21
CA PRO A 214 -3.55 16.43 -4.75
C PRO A 214 -2.66 17.08 -5.81
N GLN A 215 -3.27 17.56 -6.88
CA GLN A 215 -2.61 18.41 -7.89
C GLN A 215 -2.30 19.80 -7.30
N VAL A 216 -1.07 20.27 -7.48
CA VAL A 216 -0.57 21.48 -6.76
C VAL A 216 -1.31 22.75 -7.16
N ASN A 217 -1.66 22.90 -8.43
CA ASN A 217 -2.36 24.09 -8.96
C ASN A 217 -3.88 23.94 -9.02
N GLU A 218 -4.42 22.75 -8.67
CA GLU A 218 -5.86 22.45 -8.67
C GLU A 218 -6.17 21.41 -7.59
N PHE A 219 -6.25 21.83 -6.34
CA PHE A 219 -6.42 20.92 -5.19
C PHE A 219 -7.72 20.08 -5.22
N ASP A 220 -8.70 20.48 -6.03
CA ASP A 220 -9.91 19.71 -6.27
C ASP A 220 -9.65 18.51 -7.18
N ASN A 221 -8.54 18.48 -7.94
CA ASN A 221 -8.06 17.29 -8.63
C ASN A 221 -7.10 16.53 -7.70
N TYR A 222 -7.58 15.44 -7.13
CA TYR A 222 -6.80 14.59 -6.23
C TYR A 222 -7.15 13.11 -6.38
N ILE A 223 -6.16 12.28 -6.09
CA ILE A 223 -6.29 10.83 -6.03
C ILE A 223 -6.06 10.39 -4.59
N VAL A 224 -6.87 9.48 -4.07
CA VAL A 224 -6.67 8.83 -2.78
C VAL A 224 -6.64 7.33 -2.99
N ASN A 225 -5.58 6.67 -2.53
CA ASN A 225 -5.47 5.22 -2.49
C ASN A 225 -5.40 4.78 -1.03
N ALA A 226 -6.30 3.91 -0.62
CA ALA A 226 -6.32 3.33 0.72
C ALA A 226 -6.30 1.80 0.63
N GLU A 227 -5.52 1.19 1.51
CA GLU A 227 -5.45 -0.26 1.63
C GLU A 227 -5.46 -0.65 3.11
N ALA A 228 -6.23 -1.68 3.46
CA ALA A 228 -6.17 -2.34 4.75
C ALA A 228 -6.16 -3.85 4.54
N GLY A 229 -5.30 -4.57 5.26
CA GLY A 229 -5.18 -6.01 5.09
C GLY A 229 -4.85 -6.76 6.36
N VAL A 230 -5.18 -8.04 6.34
CA VAL A 230 -4.80 -9.01 7.36
C VAL A 230 -4.15 -10.22 6.70
N GLU A 231 -3.17 -10.80 7.36
CA GLU A 231 -2.48 -12.01 6.90
C GLU A 231 -2.31 -12.98 8.06
N ALA A 232 -2.65 -14.25 7.82
CA ALA A 232 -2.48 -15.36 8.75
C ALA A 232 -1.63 -16.47 8.12
N GLY A 233 -0.53 -16.83 8.77
CA GLY A 233 0.34 -17.95 8.37
C GLY A 233 -0.35 -19.28 8.56
N LEU A 234 -0.36 -20.11 7.51
CA LEU A 234 -0.96 -21.45 7.49
C LEU A 234 0.06 -22.57 7.77
N THR A 235 1.35 -22.28 7.61
CA THR A 235 2.44 -23.26 7.77
C THR A 235 3.46 -22.79 8.80
N LYS A 236 4.22 -23.72 9.36
CA LYS A 236 5.40 -23.41 10.19
C LYS A 236 6.37 -22.54 9.37
N GLY A 237 6.76 -21.38 9.93
CA GLY A 237 7.62 -20.42 9.25
C GLY A 237 6.91 -19.47 8.26
N ASN A 238 5.57 -19.50 8.22
CA ASN A 238 4.73 -18.56 7.43
C ASN A 238 5.05 -18.50 5.92
N ARG A 239 5.54 -19.61 5.35
CA ARG A 239 5.78 -19.68 3.90
C ARG A 239 4.48 -19.59 3.12
N LEU A 240 3.43 -20.29 3.58
CA LEU A 240 2.08 -20.20 3.04
C LEU A 240 1.22 -19.41 4.02
N SER A 241 0.47 -18.43 3.55
CA SER A 241 -0.43 -17.61 4.35
C SER A 241 -1.72 -17.30 3.60
N LEU A 242 -2.79 -17.11 4.36
CA LEU A 242 -4.04 -16.54 3.88
C LEU A 242 -3.97 -15.03 4.06
N ARG A 243 -4.34 -14.28 3.02
CA ARG A 243 -4.34 -12.82 3.01
C ARG A 243 -5.71 -12.32 2.58
N THR A 244 -6.25 -11.34 3.29
CA THR A 244 -7.44 -10.59 2.90
C THR A 244 -7.11 -9.12 2.89
N VAL A 245 -7.40 -8.44 1.79
CA VAL A 245 -7.06 -7.03 1.55
C VAL A 245 -8.30 -6.30 1.05
N LEU A 246 -8.58 -5.17 1.67
CA LEU A 246 -9.55 -4.18 1.20
C LEU A 246 -8.76 -3.02 0.59
N GLN A 247 -9.06 -2.69 -0.65
CA GLN A 247 -8.48 -1.55 -1.37
C GLN A 247 -9.59 -0.60 -1.80
N ASP A 248 -9.39 0.69 -1.62
CA ASP A 248 -10.25 1.76 -2.13
C ASP A 248 -9.40 2.75 -2.92
N SER A 249 -9.78 3.00 -4.16
CA SER A 249 -9.16 4.00 -5.02
C SER A 249 -10.19 5.07 -5.37
N HIS A 250 -9.91 6.30 -4.95
CA HIS A 250 -10.76 7.45 -5.23
C HIS A 250 -10.04 8.40 -6.19
N ASN A 251 -10.66 8.69 -7.33
CA ASN A 251 -10.25 9.73 -8.26
C ASN A 251 -11.34 10.83 -8.27
N ASN A 252 -11.02 12.04 -7.80
CA ASN A 252 -12.02 13.11 -7.74
C ASN A 252 -12.41 13.66 -9.12
N VAL A 253 -11.55 13.50 -10.13
CA VAL A 253 -11.80 13.86 -11.54
C VAL A 253 -11.63 12.61 -12.41
N PRO A 254 -12.60 11.67 -12.40
CA PRO A 254 -12.53 10.46 -13.20
C PRO A 254 -12.86 10.76 -14.68
N ALA A 255 -12.63 9.78 -15.56
CA ALA A 255 -13.09 9.83 -16.94
C ALA A 255 -14.61 10.03 -17.03
N ALA A 256 -15.08 10.61 -18.13
CA ALA A 256 -16.51 10.90 -18.32
C ALA A 256 -17.37 9.64 -18.19
N GLY A 257 -18.39 9.71 -17.33
CA GLY A 257 -19.30 8.59 -17.08
C GLY A 257 -18.77 7.49 -16.15
N ARG A 258 -17.56 7.66 -15.57
CA ARG A 258 -16.98 6.73 -14.59
C ARG A 258 -17.27 7.18 -13.16
N LEU A 259 -17.28 6.21 -12.23
CA LEU A 259 -17.41 6.48 -10.81
C LEU A 259 -16.10 7.00 -10.23
N LYS A 260 -16.21 7.75 -9.14
CA LYS A 260 -15.04 8.29 -8.43
C LYS A 260 -14.33 7.27 -7.55
N ASN A 261 -15.04 6.24 -7.10
CA ASN A 261 -14.54 5.24 -6.14
C ASN A 261 -14.60 3.84 -6.73
N ASP A 262 -13.51 3.11 -6.55
CA ASP A 262 -13.38 1.68 -6.84
C ASP A 262 -12.94 0.93 -5.58
N LEU A 263 -13.87 0.15 -5.01
CA LEU A 263 -13.65 -0.66 -3.81
C LEU A 263 -13.45 -2.13 -4.19
N LYS A 264 -12.38 -2.75 -3.67
CA LYS A 264 -12.02 -4.13 -3.96
C LYS A 264 -11.75 -4.89 -2.65
N LEU A 265 -12.33 -6.09 -2.53
CA LEU A 265 -12.01 -7.04 -1.46
C LEU A 265 -11.33 -8.26 -2.07
N ILE A 266 -10.08 -8.47 -1.74
CA ILE A 266 -9.23 -9.51 -2.30
C ILE A 266 -8.94 -10.56 -1.22
N ALA A 267 -9.30 -11.82 -1.47
CA ALA A 267 -8.90 -12.95 -0.63
C ALA A 267 -7.93 -13.82 -1.42
N SER A 268 -6.73 -14.05 -0.90
CA SER A 268 -5.64 -14.70 -1.62
C SER A 268 -4.81 -15.64 -0.75
N LEU A 269 -4.20 -16.63 -1.39
CA LEU A 269 -3.13 -17.44 -0.83
C LEU A 269 -1.79 -16.85 -1.24
N ALA A 270 -0.95 -16.53 -0.27
CA ALA A 270 0.37 -15.95 -0.48
C ALA A 270 1.46 -16.97 -0.12
N TYR A 271 2.48 -17.07 -0.98
CA TYR A 271 3.68 -17.88 -0.76
C TYR A 271 4.91 -16.97 -0.66
N LYS A 272 5.75 -17.20 0.37
CA LYS A 272 6.99 -16.46 0.66
C LYS A 272 8.21 -17.35 0.44
N PHE A 273 9.25 -16.80 -0.17
CA PHE A 273 10.50 -17.50 -0.49
C PHE A 273 11.70 -16.58 -0.37
#